data_d5e4ccbb528989c836e3a2c14ed2f10b
#
_entry.id   d5e4ccbb528989c836e3a2c14ed2f10b
#
_cell.length_a   1.000
_cell.length_b   1.000
_cell.length_c   1.000
_cell.angle_alpha   90.00
_cell.angle_beta   90.00
_cell.angle_gamma   90.00
#
_symmetry.space_group_name_H-M   'P 1'
#
loop_
_entity.id
_entity.type
_entity.pdbx_description
1 polymer ?
#
loop_
_entity_poly.entity_id
_entity_poly.type
_entity_poly.pdbx_seq_one_letter_code
_entity_poly.pdbx_strand_id
1 'polypeptide(L)'
;MHVGDYMRTHLSAGLGLALLTLAAPAAPAASRFTQDPYPSTYAPLASAPVLLRNATVLTGTGTRLEQTDVLLRDGRIAAVGSALQAPTDAVQVDASGKWVTPGIIDVHSHLGVYPSPGVGAHSDGNEMTAPVTANVWAEHSVW
;
A
#
# COMPACT_ATOMS: atom_id res chain seq x y z
N MET A 1 25.45 -60.92 66.92
CA MET A 1 26.77 -60.87 66.29
C MET A 1 26.60 -60.66 64.83
N HIS A 2 27.22 -59.64 64.26
CA HIS A 2 27.28 -59.13 62.90
C HIS A 2 26.24 -58.12 62.50
N VAL A 3 26.78 -56.96 62.48
CA VAL A 3 26.27 -55.67 62.05
C VAL A 3 26.41 -55.61 60.50
N GLY A 4 25.37 -55.28 59.78
CA GLY A 4 25.38 -55.04 58.33
C GLY A 4 25.20 -53.56 58.03
N ASP A 5 26.20 -53.00 57.39
CA ASP A 5 26.28 -51.60 57.01
C ASP A 5 25.19 -51.21 55.97
N TYR A 6 24.44 -50.16 56.27
CA TYR A 6 23.49 -49.55 55.39
C TYR A 6 24.16 -48.40 54.63
N MET A 7 24.50 -48.63 53.37
CA MET A 7 25.09 -47.63 52.48
C MET A 7 24.00 -46.71 51.97
N ARG A 8 23.94 -45.47 52.48
CA ARG A 8 23.08 -44.41 51.99
C ARG A 8 23.69 -43.78 50.74
N THR A 9 23.11 -44.04 49.61
CA THR A 9 23.37 -43.26 48.34
C THR A 9 22.59 -41.97 48.32
N HIS A 10 23.30 -40.87 48.44
CA HIS A 10 22.71 -39.53 48.23
C HIS A 10 22.60 -39.24 46.72
N LEU A 11 21.38 -39.26 46.21
CA LEU A 11 21.08 -38.77 44.87
C LEU A 11 21.02 -37.24 44.91
N SER A 12 22.05 -36.56 44.41
CA SER A 12 22.03 -35.10 44.18
C SER A 12 21.28 -34.80 42.90
N ALA A 13 20.05 -34.33 43.00
CA ALA A 13 19.30 -33.79 41.86
C ALA A 13 19.83 -32.42 41.54
N GLY A 14 20.65 -32.29 40.48
CA GLY A 14 21.07 -31.03 39.92
C GLY A 14 19.92 -30.39 39.11
N LEU A 15 19.37 -29.29 39.61
CA LEU A 15 18.38 -28.51 38.92
C LEU A 15 19.08 -27.64 37.85
N GLY A 16 19.13 -28.12 36.62
CA GLY A 16 19.65 -27.36 35.47
C GLY A 16 18.66 -26.27 35.05
N LEU A 17 18.99 -25.02 35.37
CA LEU A 17 18.23 -23.87 34.92
C LEU A 17 18.57 -23.59 33.43
N ALA A 18 17.72 -24.04 32.52
CA ALA A 18 17.84 -23.72 31.11
C ALA A 18 17.43 -22.25 30.88
N LEU A 19 18.42 -21.37 30.65
CA LEU A 19 18.16 -20.01 30.18
C LEU A 19 17.65 -20.07 28.72
N LEU A 20 16.36 -19.93 28.52
CA LEU A 20 15.81 -19.61 27.19
C LEU A 20 16.14 -18.15 26.87
N THR A 21 17.14 -17.93 26.03
CA THR A 21 17.36 -16.60 25.42
C THR A 21 16.32 -16.42 24.35
N LEU A 22 15.28 -15.61 24.63
CA LEU A 22 14.39 -15.10 23.59
C LEU A 22 15.22 -14.18 22.68
N ALA A 23 15.51 -14.65 21.47
CA ALA A 23 16.04 -13.78 20.43
C ALA A 23 14.97 -12.74 20.09
N ALA A 24 15.22 -11.48 20.41
CA ALA A 24 14.36 -10.39 19.96
C ALA A 24 14.36 -10.36 18.42
N PRO A 25 13.20 -10.17 17.77
CA PRO A 25 13.16 -10.02 16.33
C PRO A 25 14.07 -8.84 15.92
N ALA A 26 14.96 -9.08 14.97
CA ALA A 26 15.82 -8.03 14.43
C ALA A 26 14.92 -6.94 13.85
N ALA A 27 15.11 -5.70 14.29
CA ALA A 27 14.43 -4.56 13.70
C ALA A 27 14.76 -4.52 12.19
N PRO A 28 13.79 -4.22 11.31
CA PRO A 28 14.07 -4.10 9.89
C PRO A 28 15.18 -3.04 9.69
N ALA A 29 16.18 -3.40 8.87
CA ALA A 29 17.27 -2.48 8.55
C ALA A 29 16.65 -1.21 7.98
N ALA A 30 16.99 -0.05 8.54
CA ALA A 30 16.55 1.23 8.01
C ALA A 30 16.97 1.33 6.54
N SER A 31 16.06 1.74 5.66
CA SER A 31 16.36 1.99 4.26
C SER A 31 17.53 2.99 4.17
N ARG A 32 18.53 2.68 3.35
CA ARG A 32 19.66 3.59 3.09
C ARG A 32 19.24 4.82 2.29
N PHE A 33 18.03 4.81 1.75
CA PHE A 33 17.48 5.87 0.94
C PHE A 33 16.32 6.52 1.67
N THR A 34 16.26 7.85 1.60
CA THR A 34 15.06 8.57 2.02
C THR A 34 13.92 8.13 1.13
N GLN A 35 12.86 7.61 1.71
CA GLN A 35 11.75 7.01 0.98
C GLN A 35 10.95 8.03 0.14
N ASP A 36 11.05 9.29 0.50
CA ASP A 36 10.43 10.42 -0.21
C ASP A 36 11.37 11.63 -0.17
N PRO A 37 12.44 11.64 -0.99
CA PRO A 37 13.38 12.75 -1.04
C PRO A 37 12.74 14.05 -1.56
N TYR A 38 11.61 13.92 -2.27
CA TYR A 38 10.86 15.04 -2.83
C TYR A 38 9.40 14.90 -2.43
N PRO A 39 9.02 15.41 -1.24
CA PRO A 39 7.65 15.29 -0.77
C PRO A 39 6.69 15.91 -1.78
N SER A 40 5.61 15.19 -2.08
CA SER A 40 4.58 15.68 -3.00
C SER A 40 3.96 16.96 -2.47
N THR A 41 3.88 17.96 -3.35
CA THR A 41 3.11 19.19 -3.09
C THR A 41 1.64 19.03 -3.40
N TYR A 42 1.23 17.87 -3.92
CA TYR A 42 -0.16 17.59 -4.22
C TYR A 42 -0.99 17.53 -2.93
N ALA A 43 -2.00 18.36 -2.87
CA ALA A 43 -3.04 18.33 -1.85
C ALA A 43 -4.39 18.00 -2.52
N PRO A 44 -5.07 16.92 -2.14
CA PRO A 44 -6.39 16.63 -2.68
C PRO A 44 -7.35 17.74 -2.31
N LEU A 45 -8.23 18.10 -3.25
CA LEU A 45 -9.31 19.06 -2.99
C LEU A 45 -10.24 18.46 -1.93
N ALA A 46 -10.68 19.30 -0.98
CA ALA A 46 -11.71 18.92 -0.04
C ALA A 46 -12.99 18.55 -0.79
N SER A 47 -13.56 17.41 -0.49
CA SER A 47 -14.80 16.94 -1.08
C SER A 47 -15.71 16.32 -0.02
N ALA A 48 -17.02 16.44 -0.22
CA ALA A 48 -17.98 15.69 0.57
C ALA A 48 -17.74 14.18 0.40
N PRO A 49 -18.10 13.34 1.38
CA PRO A 49 -18.12 11.91 1.20
C PRO A 49 -19.01 11.51 0.01
N VAL A 50 -18.63 10.47 -0.72
CA VAL A 50 -19.41 9.93 -1.82
C VAL A 50 -19.74 8.48 -1.54
N LEU A 51 -21.00 8.13 -1.61
CA LEU A 51 -21.45 6.74 -1.50
C LEU A 51 -21.99 6.27 -2.84
N LEU A 52 -21.24 5.38 -3.48
CA LEU A 52 -21.67 4.68 -4.69
C LEU A 52 -22.55 3.50 -4.26
N ARG A 53 -23.75 3.41 -4.81
CA ARG A 53 -24.74 2.38 -4.46
C ARG A 53 -24.82 1.30 -5.54
N ASN A 54 -24.87 0.06 -5.09
CA ASN A 54 -25.31 -1.07 -5.91
C ASN A 54 -24.44 -1.32 -7.16
N ALA A 55 -23.14 -1.09 -7.08
CA ALA A 55 -22.19 -1.33 -8.16
C ALA A 55 -21.76 -2.80 -8.27
N THR A 56 -21.22 -3.19 -9.43
CA THR A 56 -20.32 -4.33 -9.55
C THR A 56 -18.90 -3.86 -9.24
N VAL A 57 -18.27 -4.39 -8.21
CA VAL A 57 -16.95 -3.95 -7.74
C VAL A 57 -15.88 -5.00 -8.02
N LEU A 58 -14.81 -4.62 -8.72
CA LEU A 58 -13.59 -5.41 -8.84
C LEU A 58 -12.58 -4.91 -7.81
N THR A 59 -12.20 -5.77 -6.86
CA THR A 59 -11.36 -5.34 -5.73
C THR A 59 -9.87 -5.19 -6.07
N GLY A 60 -9.44 -5.63 -7.26
CA GLY A 60 -8.03 -5.68 -7.63
C GLY A 60 -7.25 -6.87 -7.06
N THR A 61 -7.89 -7.65 -6.20
CA THR A 61 -7.31 -8.88 -5.61
C THR A 61 -7.90 -10.16 -6.21
N GLY A 62 -8.57 -10.05 -7.37
CA GLY A 62 -9.23 -11.16 -8.06
C GLY A 62 -10.68 -11.39 -7.64
N THR A 63 -11.21 -10.63 -6.70
CA THR A 63 -12.60 -10.77 -6.24
C THR A 63 -13.51 -9.80 -7.01
N ARG A 64 -14.65 -10.32 -7.43
CA ARG A 64 -15.80 -9.56 -7.97
C ARG A 64 -16.93 -9.59 -6.98
N LEU A 65 -17.44 -8.41 -6.63
CA LEU A 65 -18.58 -8.24 -5.72
C LEU A 65 -19.75 -7.62 -6.50
N GLU A 66 -20.92 -8.21 -6.36
CA GLU A 66 -22.14 -7.71 -7.02
C GLU A 66 -22.96 -6.89 -6.04
N GLN A 67 -23.76 -5.96 -6.58
CA GLN A 67 -24.71 -5.14 -5.80
C GLN A 67 -24.07 -4.57 -4.53
N THR A 68 -22.89 -4.00 -4.69
CA THR A 68 -22.02 -3.58 -3.58
C THR A 68 -21.92 -2.07 -3.54
N ASP A 69 -21.99 -1.52 -2.34
CA ASP A 69 -21.77 -0.10 -2.08
C ASP A 69 -20.29 0.18 -1.84
N VAL A 70 -19.83 1.37 -2.25
CA VAL A 70 -18.47 1.87 -1.98
C VAL A 70 -18.57 3.27 -1.38
N LEU A 71 -18.06 3.43 -0.16
CA LEU A 71 -17.97 4.72 0.51
C LEU A 71 -16.57 5.32 0.30
N LEU A 72 -16.53 6.49 -0.31
CA LEU A 72 -15.34 7.31 -0.48
C LEU A 72 -15.40 8.48 0.51
N ARG A 73 -14.34 8.67 1.29
CA ARG A 73 -14.20 9.79 2.22
C ARG A 73 -12.72 10.13 2.43
N ASP A 74 -12.43 11.41 2.54
CA ASP A 74 -11.09 11.94 2.80
C ASP A 74 -10.03 11.41 1.82
N GLY A 75 -10.40 11.29 0.52
CA GLY A 75 -9.53 10.77 -0.53
C GLY A 75 -9.24 9.26 -0.43
N ARG A 76 -10.03 8.52 0.34
CA ARG A 76 -9.83 7.08 0.56
C ARG A 76 -11.11 6.29 0.34
N ILE A 77 -10.97 5.00 0.05
CA ILE A 77 -12.06 4.04 0.14
C ILE A 77 -12.25 3.72 1.63
N ALA A 78 -13.31 4.28 2.23
CA ALA A 78 -13.58 4.13 3.65
C ALA A 78 -14.28 2.80 3.98
N ALA A 79 -15.15 2.31 3.07
CA ALA A 79 -15.83 1.04 3.23
C ALA A 79 -16.26 0.47 1.88
N VAL A 80 -16.33 -0.86 1.80
CA VAL A 80 -16.90 -1.61 0.69
C VAL A 80 -17.81 -2.70 1.30
N GLY A 81 -19.05 -2.79 0.86
CA GLY A 81 -20.01 -3.78 1.37
C GLY A 81 -21.43 -3.50 0.91
N SER A 82 -22.36 -4.32 1.34
CA SER A 82 -23.79 -4.14 1.04
C SER A 82 -24.47 -3.23 2.09
N ALA A 83 -25.44 -2.43 1.66
CA ALA A 83 -26.29 -1.60 2.52
C ALA A 83 -25.50 -0.68 3.50
N LEU A 84 -24.43 -0.07 3.02
CA LEU A 84 -23.63 0.85 3.83
C LEU A 84 -24.46 2.06 4.27
N GLN A 85 -24.25 2.50 5.50
CA GLN A 85 -24.86 3.73 5.99
C GLN A 85 -24.15 4.95 5.37
N ALA A 86 -24.94 5.81 4.74
CA ALA A 86 -24.40 7.07 4.21
C ALA A 86 -24.16 8.07 5.36
N PRO A 87 -22.99 8.73 5.43
CA PRO A 87 -22.87 9.95 6.21
C PRO A 87 -23.94 10.97 5.81
N THR A 88 -24.36 11.81 6.74
CA THR A 88 -25.45 12.78 6.51
C THR A 88 -25.14 13.82 5.43
N ASP A 89 -23.85 14.09 5.22
CA ASP A 89 -23.29 15.00 4.23
C ASP A 89 -22.83 14.31 2.93
N ALA A 90 -23.06 13.00 2.80
CA ALA A 90 -22.60 12.24 1.66
C ALA A 90 -23.45 12.49 0.40
N VAL A 91 -22.78 12.69 -0.72
CA VAL A 91 -23.38 12.58 -2.05
C VAL A 91 -23.61 11.10 -2.34
N GLN A 92 -24.86 10.71 -2.61
CA GLN A 92 -25.19 9.35 -3.00
C GLN A 92 -25.33 9.26 -4.52
N VAL A 93 -24.65 8.28 -5.11
CA VAL A 93 -24.67 8.02 -6.56
C VAL A 93 -25.21 6.62 -6.80
N ASP A 94 -26.27 6.49 -7.58
CA ASP A 94 -26.72 5.19 -8.07
C ASP A 94 -25.72 4.67 -9.12
N ALA A 95 -25.07 3.59 -8.78
CA ALA A 95 -24.11 2.87 -9.61
C ALA A 95 -24.65 1.52 -10.10
N SER A 96 -25.97 1.33 -10.07
CA SER A 96 -26.61 0.13 -10.60
C SER A 96 -26.23 -0.08 -12.07
N GLY A 97 -25.77 -1.30 -12.38
CA GLY A 97 -25.27 -1.67 -13.72
C GLY A 97 -23.92 -1.04 -14.10
N LYS A 98 -23.26 -0.33 -13.20
CA LYS A 98 -21.92 0.24 -13.41
C LYS A 98 -20.86 -0.61 -12.71
N TRP A 99 -19.63 -0.43 -13.17
CA TRP A 99 -18.45 -1.10 -12.63
C TRP A 99 -17.58 -0.11 -11.87
N VAL A 100 -17.12 -0.53 -10.71
CA VAL A 100 -16.09 0.15 -9.93
C VAL A 100 -14.84 -0.73 -9.95
N THR A 101 -13.75 -0.19 -10.43
CA THR A 101 -12.46 -0.89 -10.57
C THR A 101 -11.36 -0.09 -9.91
N PRO A 102 -10.22 -0.71 -9.54
CA PRO A 102 -9.01 0.04 -9.26
C PRO A 102 -8.65 0.96 -10.42
N GLY A 103 -8.07 2.11 -10.11
CA GLY A 103 -7.58 3.02 -11.12
C GLY A 103 -6.46 2.39 -11.95
N ILE A 104 -6.35 2.82 -13.20
CA ILE A 104 -5.24 2.43 -14.08
C ILE A 104 -4.05 3.29 -13.70
N ILE A 105 -2.93 2.66 -13.38
CA ILE A 105 -1.65 3.33 -13.14
C ILE A 105 -0.76 3.04 -14.34
N ASP A 106 -0.50 4.08 -15.13
CA ASP A 106 0.45 4.01 -16.23
C ASP A 106 1.82 4.45 -15.70
N VAL A 107 2.76 3.53 -15.65
CA VAL A 107 4.12 3.77 -15.15
C VAL A 107 5.07 4.25 -16.26
N HIS A 108 4.60 4.31 -17.50
CA HIS A 108 5.36 4.80 -18.65
C HIS A 108 4.44 5.62 -19.56
N SER A 109 4.40 6.93 -19.37
CA SER A 109 3.55 7.82 -20.13
C SER A 109 4.34 8.99 -20.70
N HIS A 110 3.96 9.41 -21.90
CA HIS A 110 4.44 10.64 -22.54
C HIS A 110 3.39 11.76 -22.51
N LEU A 111 2.35 11.63 -21.71
CA LEU A 111 1.33 12.66 -21.55
C LEU A 111 1.95 13.92 -20.96
N GLY A 112 1.70 15.04 -21.61
CA GLY A 112 2.16 16.36 -21.19
C GLY A 112 3.57 16.73 -21.63
N VAL A 113 4.38 15.81 -22.18
CA VAL A 113 5.74 16.12 -22.67
C VAL A 113 5.82 16.38 -24.17
N TYR A 114 4.71 16.29 -24.87
CA TYR A 114 4.58 16.69 -26.27
C TYR A 114 3.49 17.76 -26.42
N PRO A 115 3.82 18.94 -26.96
CA PRO A 115 2.83 19.99 -27.18
C PRO A 115 1.84 19.62 -28.29
N SER A 116 0.67 20.22 -28.28
CA SER A 116 -0.32 20.13 -29.35
C SER A 116 -0.70 21.54 -29.85
N PRO A 117 -0.50 21.85 -31.11
CA PRO A 117 0.05 21.03 -32.19
C PRO A 117 1.56 20.78 -32.00
N GLY A 118 2.02 19.58 -32.40
CA GLY A 118 3.44 19.23 -32.32
C GLY A 118 4.25 19.90 -33.42
N VAL A 119 5.45 20.37 -33.08
CA VAL A 119 6.46 20.85 -34.02
C VAL A 119 7.79 20.16 -33.72
N GLY A 120 8.63 19.94 -34.72
CA GLY A 120 9.87 19.20 -34.57
C GLY A 120 10.83 19.77 -33.53
N ALA A 121 10.79 21.09 -33.30
CA ALA A 121 11.62 21.77 -32.29
C ALA A 121 11.22 21.41 -30.83
N HIS A 122 10.04 20.86 -30.61
CA HIS A 122 9.55 20.46 -29.28
C HIS A 122 9.52 18.95 -29.11
N SER A 123 10.33 18.20 -29.88
CA SER A 123 10.37 16.74 -29.84
C SER A 123 11.46 16.24 -28.86
N ASP A 124 11.35 16.66 -27.61
CA ASP A 124 12.29 16.34 -26.53
C ASP A 124 11.69 15.45 -25.41
N GLY A 125 10.54 14.82 -25.70
CA GLY A 125 9.86 13.96 -24.77
C GLY A 125 10.51 12.58 -24.51
N ASN A 126 11.64 12.27 -25.19
CA ASN A 126 12.44 11.08 -24.99
C ASN A 126 13.89 11.44 -24.70
N GLU A 127 14.39 11.06 -23.53
CA GLU A 127 15.81 11.13 -23.25
C GLU A 127 16.52 9.93 -23.86
N MET A 128 17.46 10.17 -24.77
CA MET A 128 18.15 9.14 -25.54
C MET A 128 19.68 9.29 -25.52
N THR A 129 20.24 10.14 -24.66
CA THR A 129 21.69 10.43 -24.64
C THR A 129 22.50 9.34 -23.98
N ALA A 130 21.88 8.54 -23.08
CA ALA A 130 22.57 7.44 -22.38
C ALA A 130 21.59 6.32 -22.02
N PRO A 131 22.08 5.09 -21.79
CA PRO A 131 21.23 3.96 -21.36
C PRO A 131 20.55 4.16 -20.00
N VAL A 132 21.10 5.02 -19.14
CA VAL A 132 20.55 5.36 -17.83
C VAL A 132 20.62 6.87 -17.65
N THR A 133 19.47 7.50 -17.53
CA THR A 133 19.30 8.97 -17.43
C THR A 133 18.38 9.35 -16.27
N ALA A 134 18.46 8.62 -15.17
CA ALA A 134 17.60 8.82 -13.99
C ALA A 134 17.76 10.23 -13.34
N ASN A 135 18.77 10.99 -13.73
CA ASN A 135 19.00 12.37 -13.33
C ASN A 135 18.22 13.41 -14.16
N VAL A 136 17.60 12.97 -15.26
CA VAL A 136 16.76 13.84 -16.11
C VAL A 136 15.33 13.82 -15.56
N TRP A 137 14.77 15.02 -15.37
CA TRP A 137 13.44 15.17 -14.79
C TRP A 137 12.45 15.56 -15.89
N ALA A 138 11.44 14.70 -16.08
CA ALA A 138 10.40 14.90 -17.07
C ALA A 138 9.60 16.19 -16.86
N GLU A 139 9.54 16.71 -15.63
CA GLU A 139 8.83 17.95 -15.30
C GLU A 139 9.34 19.17 -16.08
N HIS A 140 10.61 19.15 -16.50
CA HIS A 140 11.20 20.23 -17.32
C HIS A 140 10.71 20.21 -18.77
N SER A 141 10.10 19.12 -19.21
CA SER A 141 9.56 18.93 -20.56
C SER A 141 8.03 18.99 -20.62
N VAL A 142 7.36 19.33 -19.50
CA VAL A 142 5.88 19.42 -19.46
C VAL A 142 5.41 20.74 -20.07
N TRP A 143 4.40 20.67 -20.95
CA TRP A 143 3.78 21.79 -21.68
C TRP A 143 2.37 22.08 -21.18
#